data_141a10efeff15702349c5f8a49726e0b
#
_entry.id   141a10efeff15702349c5f8a49726e0b
#
_cell.length_a   1.000
_cell.length_b   1.000
_cell.length_c   1.000
_cell.angle_alpha   90.00
_cell.angle_beta   90.00
_cell.angle_gamma   90.00
#
_symmetry.space_group_name_H-M   'P 1'
#
loop_
_entity.id
_entity.type
_entity.pdbx_description
1 polymer ?
#
loop_
_entity_poly.entity_id
_entity_poly.type
_entity_poly.pdbx_seq_one_letter_code
_entity_poly.pdbx_strand_id
1 'polypeptide(L)'
;YLKQIQSFTTGDSVIGTSWQVIVNTAQGEKVKVDAVLPKEGATGWSDTWMISSKAAHPNCAYKWMDYIISPKANDAVAEYFGEAPSNAKACDIATEGFCDSYHAGDEAYAKQIHYWTTPIKQCLDGRTNVQCTDYARWTQAWTEIKG
;
A
#
# COMPACT_ATOMS: atom_id res chain seq x y z
N TYR A 1 10.18 5.50 7.56
CA TYR A 1 9.87 6.70 6.79
C TYR A 1 10.95 7.77 6.97
N LEU A 2 11.02 8.48 8.11
CA LEU A 2 11.89 9.65 8.32
C LEU A 2 13.38 9.40 8.00
N LYS A 3 13.94 8.26 8.38
CA LYS A 3 15.33 7.91 8.07
C LYS A 3 15.59 7.79 6.57
N GLN A 4 14.63 7.30 5.81
CA GLN A 4 14.76 7.18 4.36
C GLN A 4 14.69 8.55 3.69
N ILE A 5 13.75 9.40 4.09
CA ILE A 5 13.67 10.79 3.63
C ILE A 5 14.98 11.50 3.92
N GLN A 6 15.48 11.40 5.16
CA GLN A 6 16.76 12.00 5.55
C GLN A 6 17.92 11.51 4.68
N SER A 7 18.01 10.20 4.41
CA SER A 7 19.09 9.62 3.61
C SER A 7 19.11 10.15 2.17
N PHE A 8 17.95 10.37 1.57
CA PHE A 8 17.84 11.03 0.27
C PHE A 8 18.16 12.53 0.35
N THR A 9 17.73 13.19 1.43
CA THR A 9 17.99 14.64 1.64
C THR A 9 19.47 14.92 1.81
N THR A 10 20.19 14.07 2.54
CA THR A 10 21.65 14.21 2.78
C THR A 10 22.49 13.71 1.61
N GLY A 11 21.89 12.99 0.67
CA GLY A 11 22.61 12.36 -0.45
C GLY A 11 23.32 11.05 -0.10
N ASP A 12 23.07 10.50 1.09
CA ASP A 12 23.62 9.20 1.50
C ASP A 12 23.03 8.04 0.70
N SER A 13 21.83 8.25 0.13
CA SER A 13 21.16 7.33 -0.78
C SER A 13 20.76 8.04 -2.06
N VAL A 14 21.05 7.42 -3.21
CA VAL A 14 20.68 7.93 -4.54
C VAL A 14 19.62 7.07 -5.23
N ILE A 15 19.40 5.85 -4.74
CA ILE A 15 18.38 4.91 -5.20
C ILE A 15 17.91 4.06 -4.03
N GLY A 16 16.64 3.67 -4.03
CA GLY A 16 16.08 2.79 -3.00
C GLY A 16 14.64 2.39 -3.31
N THR A 17 14.16 1.35 -2.66
CA THR A 17 12.73 1.02 -2.66
C THR A 17 12.00 1.99 -1.74
N SER A 18 10.86 2.50 -2.17
CA SER A 18 10.13 3.52 -1.43
C SER A 18 8.62 3.36 -1.61
N TRP A 19 7.87 3.87 -0.66
CA TRP A 19 6.44 4.07 -0.80
C TRP A 19 6.16 5.46 -1.32
N GLN A 20 5.05 5.63 -2.05
CA GLN A 20 4.71 6.90 -2.67
C GLN A 20 4.64 8.06 -1.66
N VAL A 21 4.12 7.83 -0.45
CA VAL A 21 4.09 8.84 0.61
C VAL A 21 5.48 9.37 0.98
N ILE A 22 6.51 8.54 0.93
CA ILE A 22 7.89 8.96 1.21
C ILE A 22 8.41 9.86 0.08
N VAL A 23 8.11 9.50 -1.18
CA VAL A 23 8.47 10.30 -2.35
C VAL A 23 7.79 11.67 -2.28
N ASN A 24 6.46 11.69 -2.07
CA ASN A 24 5.68 12.92 -1.98
C ASN A 24 6.18 13.82 -0.83
N THR A 25 6.52 13.24 0.33
CA THR A 25 7.05 13.99 1.47
C THR A 25 8.43 14.59 1.13
N ALA A 26 9.32 13.81 0.54
CA ALA A 26 10.66 14.29 0.14
C ALA A 26 10.56 15.41 -0.91
N GLN A 27 9.68 15.27 -1.90
CA GLN A 27 9.41 16.31 -2.89
C GLN A 27 8.84 17.58 -2.25
N GLY A 28 7.94 17.45 -1.27
CA GLY A 28 7.42 18.56 -0.46
C GLY A 28 8.53 19.31 0.30
N GLU A 29 9.56 18.60 0.74
CA GLU A 29 10.79 19.16 1.33
C GLU A 29 11.81 19.65 0.27
N LYS A 30 11.42 19.70 -1.00
CA LYS A 30 12.24 20.14 -2.14
C LYS A 30 13.46 19.24 -2.43
N VAL A 31 13.43 18.01 -1.98
CA VAL A 31 14.40 16.99 -2.36
C VAL A 31 14.15 16.57 -3.81
N LYS A 32 15.18 16.52 -4.63
CA LYS A 32 15.07 16.13 -6.04
C LYS A 32 15.06 14.61 -6.18
N VAL A 33 13.90 14.01 -5.93
CA VAL A 33 13.64 12.58 -6.08
C VAL A 33 12.42 12.36 -6.96
N ASP A 34 12.36 11.18 -7.58
CA ASP A 34 11.21 10.75 -8.35
C ASP A 34 11.01 9.25 -8.18
N ALA A 35 9.79 8.76 -8.47
CA ALA A 35 9.42 7.35 -8.38
C ALA A 35 9.34 6.73 -9.78
N VAL A 36 9.87 5.53 -9.90
CA VAL A 36 9.79 4.75 -11.14
C VAL A 36 9.21 3.37 -10.79
N LEU A 37 8.12 3.00 -11.45
CA LEU A 37 7.60 1.64 -11.38
C LEU A 37 8.45 0.76 -12.33
N PRO A 38 9.18 -0.25 -11.80
CA PRO A 38 9.95 -1.15 -12.65
C PRO A 38 9.02 -2.02 -13.51
N LYS A 39 9.54 -2.52 -14.63
CA LYS A 39 8.77 -3.39 -15.55
C LYS A 39 8.26 -4.68 -14.88
N GLU A 40 8.92 -5.11 -13.82
CA GLU A 40 8.53 -6.25 -13.00
C GLU A 40 7.35 -5.93 -12.06
N GLY A 41 6.93 -4.66 -11.99
CA GLY A 41 5.92 -4.18 -11.06
C GLY A 41 6.46 -3.93 -9.66
N ALA A 42 5.56 -3.65 -8.75
CA ALA A 42 5.87 -3.43 -7.34
C ALA A 42 4.92 -4.21 -6.43
N THR A 43 5.31 -4.38 -5.18
CA THR A 43 4.42 -4.96 -4.17
C THR A 43 3.47 -3.91 -3.63
N GLY A 44 2.25 -4.32 -3.32
CA GLY A 44 1.24 -3.46 -2.70
C GLY A 44 0.44 -4.20 -1.64
N TRP A 45 -0.32 -3.45 -0.88
CA TRP A 45 -1.28 -3.96 0.10
C TRP A 45 -2.53 -3.09 0.09
N SER A 46 -3.54 -3.56 0.78
CA SER A 46 -4.75 -2.77 1.06
C SER A 46 -5.06 -2.87 2.54
N ASP A 47 -5.22 -1.74 3.19
CA ASP A 47 -5.74 -1.71 4.53
C ASP A 47 -7.23 -2.04 4.52
N THR A 48 -7.67 -2.87 5.45
CA THR A 48 -9.03 -3.39 5.49
C THR A 48 -9.66 -3.22 6.85
N TRP A 49 -10.93 -2.83 6.86
CA TRP A 49 -11.76 -2.86 8.05
C TRP A 49 -12.35 -4.25 8.24
N MET A 50 -12.22 -4.79 9.45
CA MET A 50 -12.75 -6.11 9.79
C MET A 50 -13.58 -6.05 11.06
N ILE A 51 -14.64 -6.86 11.11
CA ILE A 51 -15.48 -7.01 12.30
C ILE A 51 -15.09 -8.30 13.01
N SER A 52 -14.72 -8.19 14.28
CA SER A 52 -14.50 -9.38 15.10
C SER A 52 -15.76 -10.25 15.17
N SER A 53 -15.58 -11.56 15.06
CA SER A 53 -16.70 -12.53 15.24
C SER A 53 -17.32 -12.47 16.65
N LYS A 54 -16.62 -11.82 17.60
CA LYS A 54 -17.08 -11.61 18.98
C LYS A 54 -17.45 -10.15 19.27
N ALA A 55 -17.69 -9.34 18.22
CA ALA A 55 -18.08 -7.95 18.39
C ALA A 55 -19.41 -7.85 19.15
N ALA A 56 -19.42 -7.10 20.24
CA ALA A 56 -20.63 -6.89 21.06
C ALA A 56 -21.68 -6.04 20.32
N HIS A 57 -21.25 -5.15 19.43
CA HIS A 57 -22.08 -4.19 18.72
C HIS A 57 -21.79 -4.18 17.21
N PRO A 58 -22.07 -5.28 16.46
CA PRO A 58 -21.72 -5.38 15.05
C PRO A 58 -22.42 -4.32 14.19
N ASN A 59 -23.65 -3.92 14.53
CA ASN A 59 -24.36 -2.86 13.80
C ASN A 59 -23.68 -1.49 13.89
N CYS A 60 -23.00 -1.18 15.00
CA CYS A 60 -22.20 0.03 15.11
C CYS A 60 -20.96 -0.07 14.23
N ALA A 61 -20.34 -1.24 14.16
CA ALA A 61 -19.18 -1.48 13.29
C ALA A 61 -19.56 -1.31 11.81
N TYR A 62 -20.71 -1.83 11.37
CA TYR A 62 -21.20 -1.59 10.00
C TYR A 62 -21.44 -0.11 9.70
N LYS A 63 -22.07 0.63 10.62
CA LYS A 63 -22.25 2.08 10.45
C LYS A 63 -20.93 2.84 10.36
N TRP A 64 -19.93 2.40 11.13
CA TRP A 64 -18.59 2.95 11.02
C TRP A 64 -17.96 2.66 9.65
N MET A 65 -18.07 1.41 9.18
CA MET A 65 -17.54 1.03 7.88
C MET A 65 -18.21 1.82 6.74
N ASP A 66 -19.53 1.98 6.77
CA ASP A 66 -20.25 2.81 5.80
C ASP A 66 -19.78 4.27 5.83
N TYR A 67 -19.54 4.81 7.03
CA TYR A 67 -19.05 6.17 7.18
C TYR A 67 -17.62 6.34 6.62
N ILE A 68 -16.69 5.45 7.01
CA ILE A 68 -15.28 5.62 6.69
C ILE A 68 -14.98 5.43 5.19
N ILE A 69 -15.81 4.69 4.47
CA ILE A 69 -15.71 4.55 3.01
C ILE A 69 -16.50 5.63 2.25
N SER A 70 -17.22 6.52 2.94
CA SER A 70 -17.89 7.66 2.29
C SER A 70 -16.85 8.59 1.64
N PRO A 71 -17.17 9.30 0.56
CA PRO A 71 -16.18 10.10 -0.17
C PRO A 71 -15.37 11.03 0.73
N LYS A 72 -16.04 11.80 1.58
CA LYS A 72 -15.38 12.78 2.47
C LYS A 72 -14.50 12.13 3.54
N ALA A 73 -14.96 11.06 4.17
CA ALA A 73 -14.19 10.39 5.21
C ALA A 73 -13.01 9.62 4.61
N ASN A 74 -13.23 8.96 3.46
CA ASN A 74 -12.19 8.22 2.77
C ASN A 74 -11.09 9.13 2.21
N ASP A 75 -11.46 10.30 1.68
CA ASP A 75 -10.51 11.34 1.27
C ASP A 75 -9.65 11.80 2.45
N ALA A 76 -10.27 12.22 3.56
CA ALA A 76 -9.54 12.67 4.74
C ALA A 76 -8.57 11.62 5.31
N VAL A 77 -8.96 10.34 5.28
CA VAL A 77 -8.08 9.23 5.70
C VAL A 77 -6.95 9.01 4.71
N ALA A 78 -7.26 8.99 3.41
CA ALA A 78 -6.28 8.77 2.36
C ALA A 78 -5.18 9.87 2.37
N GLU A 79 -5.57 11.13 2.47
CA GLU A 79 -4.63 12.25 2.54
C GLU A 79 -3.80 12.21 3.84
N TYR A 80 -4.42 11.88 4.98
CA TYR A 80 -3.70 11.81 6.26
C TYR A 80 -2.65 10.70 6.30
N PHE A 81 -2.99 9.50 5.81
CA PHE A 81 -2.07 8.36 5.78
C PHE A 81 -1.12 8.38 4.58
N GLY A 82 -1.47 9.07 3.51
CA GLY A 82 -0.71 9.07 2.26
C GLY A 82 -0.88 7.75 1.49
N GLU A 83 -2.13 7.42 1.19
CA GLU A 83 -2.55 6.22 0.46
C GLU A 83 -3.60 6.55 -0.59
N ALA A 84 -3.73 5.73 -1.62
CA ALA A 84 -4.80 5.89 -2.59
C ALA A 84 -6.18 5.67 -1.94
N PRO A 85 -7.18 6.53 -2.14
CA PRO A 85 -8.52 6.30 -1.62
C PRO A 85 -9.16 5.10 -2.32
N SER A 86 -9.91 4.31 -1.55
CA SER A 86 -10.69 3.18 -2.08
C SER A 86 -12.01 3.60 -2.74
N ASN A 87 -12.50 4.80 -2.43
CA ASN A 87 -13.70 5.37 -3.02
C ASN A 87 -13.31 6.36 -4.13
N ALA A 88 -13.61 6.03 -5.39
CA ALA A 88 -13.27 6.88 -6.53
C ALA A 88 -13.82 8.31 -6.41
N LYS A 89 -14.99 8.51 -5.76
CA LYS A 89 -15.56 9.84 -5.52
C LYS A 89 -14.78 10.68 -4.49
N ALA A 90 -13.87 10.08 -3.75
CA ALA A 90 -12.96 10.84 -2.89
C ALA A 90 -12.05 11.74 -3.73
N CYS A 91 -11.65 11.30 -4.92
CA CYS A 91 -10.83 12.09 -5.82
C CYS A 91 -11.52 13.34 -6.39
N ASP A 92 -12.86 13.41 -6.36
CA ASP A 92 -13.60 14.60 -6.78
C ASP A 92 -13.42 15.78 -5.80
N ILE A 93 -12.98 15.50 -4.56
CA ILE A 93 -12.87 16.47 -3.47
C ILE A 93 -11.48 16.53 -2.83
N ALA A 94 -10.59 15.62 -3.21
CA ALA A 94 -9.22 15.56 -2.72
C ALA A 94 -8.40 16.79 -3.13
N THR A 95 -7.30 17.02 -2.42
CA THR A 95 -6.32 18.04 -2.80
C THR A 95 -5.84 17.82 -4.24
N GLU A 96 -5.72 18.89 -5.01
CA GLU A 96 -5.29 18.85 -6.42
C GLU A 96 -3.99 18.05 -6.59
N GLY A 97 -4.00 17.08 -7.52
CA GLY A 97 -2.88 16.20 -7.81
C GLY A 97 -2.68 15.05 -6.81
N PHE A 98 -3.45 15.00 -5.71
CA PHE A 98 -3.29 13.93 -4.72
C PHE A 98 -3.56 12.54 -5.35
N CYS A 99 -4.73 12.36 -5.95
CA CYS A 99 -5.10 11.08 -6.56
C CYS A 99 -4.17 10.67 -7.71
N ASP A 100 -3.69 11.63 -8.49
CA ASP A 100 -2.74 11.36 -9.57
C ASP A 100 -1.41 10.87 -9.01
N SER A 101 -0.90 11.47 -7.94
CA SER A 101 0.36 11.08 -7.32
C SER A 101 0.32 9.67 -6.73
N TYR A 102 -0.85 9.19 -6.33
CA TYR A 102 -1.07 7.83 -5.83
C TYR A 102 -1.64 6.86 -6.88
N HIS A 103 -1.78 7.30 -8.13
CA HIS A 103 -2.35 6.51 -9.23
C HIS A 103 -3.74 5.94 -8.91
N ALA A 104 -4.55 6.69 -8.14
CA ALA A 104 -5.88 6.28 -7.75
C ALA A 104 -6.79 6.15 -8.97
N GLY A 105 -7.36 4.95 -9.18
CA GLY A 105 -8.19 4.66 -10.34
C GLY A 105 -7.44 4.34 -11.64
N ASP A 106 -6.12 4.35 -11.64
CA ASP A 106 -5.31 3.94 -12.81
C ASP A 106 -5.23 2.40 -12.88
N GLU A 107 -6.07 1.81 -13.73
CA GLU A 107 -6.11 0.36 -13.92
C GLU A 107 -4.82 -0.19 -14.55
N ALA A 108 -4.12 0.57 -15.36
CA ALA A 108 -2.88 0.13 -16.00
C ALA A 108 -1.76 0.03 -14.97
N TYR A 109 -1.68 1.00 -14.07
CA TYR A 109 -0.78 0.98 -12.94
C TYR A 109 -1.13 -0.17 -11.98
N ALA A 110 -2.40 -0.30 -11.60
CA ALA A 110 -2.88 -1.32 -10.68
C ALA A 110 -2.55 -2.76 -11.13
N LYS A 111 -2.56 -3.04 -12.45
CA LYS A 111 -2.17 -4.34 -13.02
C LYS A 111 -0.70 -4.71 -12.81
N GLN A 112 0.15 -3.74 -12.51
CA GLN A 112 1.57 -3.94 -12.24
C GLN A 112 1.85 -4.03 -10.73
N ILE A 113 0.83 -3.89 -9.88
CA ILE A 113 0.96 -3.99 -8.43
C ILE A 113 0.60 -5.41 -7.97
N HIS A 114 1.57 -6.07 -7.34
CA HIS A 114 1.40 -7.41 -6.80
C HIS A 114 0.93 -7.31 -5.35
N TYR A 115 -0.37 -7.38 -5.16
CA TYR A 115 -0.96 -7.31 -3.83
C TYR A 115 -0.59 -8.52 -2.97
N TRP A 116 -0.31 -8.25 -1.70
CA TRP A 116 -0.02 -9.28 -0.73
C TRP A 116 -1.17 -10.27 -0.61
N THR A 117 -0.81 -11.54 -0.64
CA THR A 117 -1.71 -12.65 -0.29
C THR A 117 -0.98 -13.58 0.66
N THR A 118 -1.72 -14.12 1.65
CA THR A 118 -1.11 -15.09 2.58
C THR A 118 -0.60 -16.31 1.82
N PRO A 119 0.69 -16.64 1.91
CA PRO A 119 1.24 -17.78 1.21
C PRO A 119 0.68 -19.10 1.75
N ILE A 120 0.24 -19.96 0.84
CA ILE A 120 -0.24 -21.31 1.12
C ILE A 120 0.49 -22.31 0.24
N LYS A 121 0.40 -23.61 0.59
CA LYS A 121 1.08 -24.68 -0.16
C LYS A 121 0.55 -24.88 -1.59
N GLN A 122 -0.68 -24.44 -1.85
CA GLN A 122 -1.24 -24.41 -3.19
C GLN A 122 -0.79 -23.16 -3.91
N CYS A 123 -0.30 -23.28 -5.14
CA CYS A 123 0.06 -22.12 -5.95
C CYS A 123 -1.20 -21.36 -6.40
N LEU A 124 -1.37 -20.13 -5.90
CA LEU A 124 -2.56 -19.29 -6.16
C LEU A 124 -2.59 -18.73 -7.58
N ASP A 125 -1.44 -18.67 -8.24
CA ASP A 125 -1.27 -18.20 -9.62
C ASP A 125 -1.42 -19.31 -10.68
N GLY A 126 -1.83 -20.52 -10.26
CA GLY A 126 -2.07 -21.66 -11.15
C GLY A 126 -0.82 -22.36 -11.66
N ARG A 127 0.40 -21.98 -11.23
CA ARG A 127 1.62 -22.69 -11.59
C ARG A 127 1.61 -24.12 -11.05
N THR A 128 2.02 -25.08 -11.86
CA THR A 128 2.06 -26.51 -11.51
C THR A 128 3.46 -27.10 -11.50
N ASN A 129 4.44 -26.36 -12.05
CA ASN A 129 5.83 -26.80 -12.19
C ASN A 129 6.76 -26.28 -11.08
N VAL A 130 6.21 -25.69 -10.06
CA VAL A 130 6.90 -25.15 -8.89
C VAL A 130 6.21 -25.60 -7.60
N GLN A 131 6.96 -25.64 -6.52
CA GLN A 131 6.43 -25.92 -5.20
C GLN A 131 6.16 -24.60 -4.48
N CYS A 132 4.89 -24.31 -4.20
CA CYS A 132 4.52 -23.20 -3.34
C CYS A 132 4.58 -23.63 -1.88
N THR A 133 4.78 -22.70 -0.98
CA THR A 133 5.00 -22.98 0.44
C THR A 133 4.16 -22.02 1.30
N ASP A 134 3.88 -22.45 2.53
CA ASP A 134 3.08 -21.68 3.46
C ASP A 134 3.89 -20.63 4.25
N TYR A 135 3.17 -19.85 5.02
CA TYR A 135 3.75 -18.78 5.85
C TYR A 135 4.76 -19.29 6.87
N ALA A 136 4.56 -20.49 7.42
CA ALA A 136 5.47 -21.07 8.40
C ALA A 136 6.86 -21.32 7.78
N ARG A 137 6.91 -21.83 6.55
CA ARG A 137 8.18 -22.02 5.83
C ARG A 137 8.83 -20.69 5.45
N TRP A 138 8.04 -19.68 5.10
CA TRP A 138 8.55 -18.33 4.83
C TRP A 138 9.20 -17.73 6.08
N THR A 139 8.55 -17.88 7.24
CA THR A 139 9.09 -17.39 8.52
C THR A 139 10.39 -18.11 8.88
N GLN A 140 10.44 -19.41 8.67
CA GLN A 140 11.66 -20.20 8.90
C GLN A 140 12.80 -19.71 7.99
N ALA A 141 12.56 -19.61 6.68
CA ALA A 141 13.57 -19.16 5.73
C ALA A 141 14.06 -17.73 6.07
N TRP A 142 13.16 -16.85 6.48
CA TRP A 142 13.53 -15.50 6.90
C TRP A 142 14.42 -15.50 8.15
N THR A 143 14.14 -16.37 9.11
CA THR A 143 14.96 -16.54 10.31
C THR A 143 16.35 -17.07 9.94
N GLU A 144 16.43 -18.06 9.04
CA GLU A 144 17.70 -18.60 8.53
C GLU A 144 18.55 -17.52 7.83
N ILE A 145 17.93 -16.58 7.11
CA ILE A 145 18.62 -15.46 6.43
C ILE A 145 19.14 -14.43 7.44
N LYS A 146 18.36 -14.13 8.46
CA LYS A 146 18.72 -13.09 9.44
C LYS A 146 19.72 -13.55 10.50
N GLY A 147 19.81 -14.83 10.77
CA GLY A 147 20.64 -15.42 11.82
C GLY A 147 19.93 -15.43 13.17
#